data_b0c067a34c2a15e9a687910d1537b84b
#
_entry.id   b0c067a34c2a15e9a687910d1537b84b
#
_cell.length_a   1.000
_cell.length_b   1.000
_cell.length_c   1.000
_cell.angle_alpha   90.00
_cell.angle_beta   90.00
_cell.angle_gamma   90.00
#
_symmetry.space_group_name_H-M   'P 1'
#
loop_
_entity.id
_entity.type
_entity.pdbx_description
1 polymer ?
#
loop_
_entity_poly.entity_id
_entity_poly.type
_entity_poly.pdbx_seq_one_letter_code
_entity_poly.pdbx_strand_id
1 'polypeptide(L)'
;MTDRIDLSATPSALGRGRRVLLLVTGGIAAYKACTIVRRLSDAGVDVQVAMTASAQRFVTPLTFQALSGKPVGTSLWGEGGEDPLDHIHWAQDTDLVLVAPATANFLAKMAHGLADDLCSTLVTAATAPIVVAPAMNDQMWRNPPQQD
;
A
#
# COMPACT_ATOMS: atom_id res chain seq x y z
N MET A 1 -21.46 -1.43 -19.99
CA MET A 1 -22.28 -1.91 -18.87
C MET A 1 -21.46 -1.69 -17.61
N THR A 2 -21.73 -0.60 -16.93
CA THR A 2 -20.99 -0.21 -15.72
C THR A 2 -21.74 -0.85 -14.56
N ASP A 3 -21.24 -1.97 -14.05
CA ASP A 3 -21.71 -2.51 -12.79
C ASP A 3 -21.44 -1.49 -11.69
N ARG A 4 -22.49 -0.82 -11.25
CA ARG A 4 -22.42 0.02 -10.06
C ARG A 4 -22.20 -0.91 -8.88
N ILE A 5 -21.01 -0.82 -8.28
CA ILE A 5 -20.75 -1.45 -6.98
C ILE A 5 -21.77 -0.86 -6.01
N ASP A 6 -22.64 -1.69 -5.48
CA ASP A 6 -23.57 -1.31 -4.42
C ASP A 6 -22.78 -1.05 -3.14
N LEU A 7 -22.56 0.21 -2.84
CA LEU A 7 -21.86 0.67 -1.63
C LEU A 7 -22.75 0.63 -0.38
N SER A 8 -24.01 0.20 -0.50
CA SER A 8 -24.95 0.07 0.62
C SER A 8 -24.82 -1.26 1.38
N ALA A 9 -24.14 -2.23 0.81
CA ALA A 9 -23.84 -3.48 1.51
C ALA A 9 -22.94 -3.18 2.72
N THR A 10 -23.38 -3.58 3.90
CA THR A 10 -22.67 -3.38 5.16
C THR A 10 -21.24 -3.91 5.04
N PRO A 11 -20.20 -3.07 5.17
CA PRO A 11 -18.81 -3.45 4.90
C PRO A 11 -18.32 -4.65 5.73
N SER A 12 -18.98 -4.92 6.83
CA SER A 12 -18.55 -5.91 7.83
C SER A 12 -18.56 -7.36 7.37
N ALA A 13 -19.29 -7.72 6.30
CA ALA A 13 -19.40 -9.13 5.88
C ALA A 13 -18.37 -9.53 4.82
N LEU A 14 -17.92 -8.59 3.97
CA LEU A 14 -17.04 -8.87 2.85
C LEU A 14 -15.54 -8.87 3.19
N GLY A 15 -15.17 -8.22 4.29
CA GLY A 15 -13.77 -8.01 4.67
C GLY A 15 -13.21 -8.94 5.76
N ARG A 16 -14.05 -9.66 6.50
CA ARG A 16 -13.61 -10.46 7.65
C ARG A 16 -12.61 -11.53 7.26
N GLY A 17 -11.45 -11.50 7.92
CA GLY A 17 -10.40 -12.50 7.74
C GLY A 17 -9.57 -12.31 6.46
N ARG A 18 -9.85 -11.27 5.67
CA ARG A 18 -9.03 -10.92 4.52
C ARG A 18 -7.80 -10.15 4.96
N ARG A 19 -6.70 -10.33 4.23
CA ARG A 19 -5.43 -9.66 4.47
C ARG A 19 -5.13 -8.70 3.34
N VAL A 20 -4.86 -7.45 3.67
CA VAL A 20 -4.44 -6.41 2.72
C VAL A 20 -3.05 -5.93 3.09
N LEU A 21 -2.16 -5.94 2.12
CA LEU A 21 -0.86 -5.28 2.21
C LEU A 21 -0.99 -3.88 1.60
N LEU A 22 -0.92 -2.86 2.44
CA LEU A 22 -0.97 -1.46 2.02
C LEU A 22 0.44 -0.90 1.89
N LEU A 23 0.78 -0.47 0.69
CA LEU A 23 2.04 0.21 0.38
C LEU A 23 1.77 1.71 0.25
N VAL A 24 2.36 2.50 1.14
CA VAL A 24 2.20 3.97 1.17
C VAL A 24 3.43 4.62 0.57
N THR A 25 3.23 5.35 -0.52
CA THR A 25 4.32 6.05 -1.22
C THR A 25 4.29 7.56 -0.95
N GLY A 26 5.38 8.25 -1.29
CA GLY A 26 5.67 9.60 -0.82
C GLY A 26 4.99 10.72 -1.60
N GLY A 27 3.74 10.97 -1.31
CA GLY A 27 2.99 12.11 -1.83
C GLY A 27 2.11 12.74 -0.76
N ILE A 28 1.61 13.96 -1.02
CA ILE A 28 0.73 14.65 -0.08
C ILE A 28 -0.49 13.81 0.29
N ALA A 29 -1.00 13.00 -0.63
CA ALA A 29 -2.15 12.13 -0.38
C ALA A 29 -1.88 10.97 0.60
N ALA A 30 -0.64 10.82 1.11
CA ALA A 30 -0.30 9.80 2.10
C ALA A 30 -1.17 9.89 3.37
N TYR A 31 -1.61 11.08 3.77
CA TYR A 31 -2.52 11.24 4.92
C TYR A 31 -3.86 10.52 4.73
N LYS A 32 -4.35 10.39 3.49
CA LYS A 32 -5.60 9.69 3.18
C LYS A 32 -5.48 8.18 3.41
N ALA A 33 -4.28 7.62 3.32
CA ALA A 33 -4.03 6.22 3.63
C ALA A 33 -4.37 5.87 5.09
N CYS A 34 -4.26 6.81 6.01
CA CYS A 34 -4.70 6.64 7.40
C CYS A 34 -6.20 6.31 7.48
N THR A 35 -7.03 7.01 6.72
CA THR A 35 -8.47 6.73 6.64
C THR A 35 -8.74 5.37 5.99
N ILE A 36 -7.97 4.98 4.98
CA ILE A 36 -8.08 3.67 4.33
C ILE A 36 -7.82 2.56 5.36
N VAL A 37 -6.71 2.63 6.10
CA VAL A 37 -6.37 1.65 7.15
C VAL A 37 -7.52 1.54 8.14
N ARG A 38 -8.00 2.67 8.66
CA ARG A 38 -9.08 2.68 9.64
C ARG A 38 -10.35 2.00 9.11
N ARG A 39 -10.78 2.36 7.91
CA ARG A 39 -11.99 1.78 7.30
C ARG A 39 -11.86 0.29 7.02
N LEU A 40 -10.69 -0.15 6.56
CA LEU A 40 -10.43 -1.57 6.33
C LEU A 40 -10.44 -2.34 7.65
N SER A 41 -9.79 -1.81 8.69
CA SER A 41 -9.77 -2.41 10.02
C SER A 41 -11.17 -2.48 10.64
N ASP A 42 -11.98 -1.43 10.50
CA ASP A 42 -13.38 -1.40 10.95
C ASP A 42 -14.23 -2.46 10.22
N ALA A 43 -13.90 -2.77 8.97
CA ALA A 43 -14.53 -3.83 8.18
C ALA A 43 -14.01 -5.24 8.52
N GLY A 44 -13.11 -5.39 9.48
CA GLY A 44 -12.53 -6.66 9.90
C GLY A 44 -11.41 -7.18 9.00
N VAL A 45 -10.85 -6.32 8.15
CA VAL A 45 -9.70 -6.64 7.32
C VAL A 45 -8.42 -6.53 8.14
N ASP A 46 -7.55 -7.50 7.99
CA ASP A 46 -6.20 -7.47 8.56
C ASP A 46 -5.27 -6.67 7.65
N VAL A 47 -4.80 -5.51 8.11
CA VAL A 47 -4.01 -4.59 7.30
C VAL A 47 -2.55 -4.59 7.77
N GLN A 48 -1.65 -4.99 6.87
CA GLN A 48 -0.21 -4.79 7.01
C GLN A 48 0.22 -3.57 6.22
N VAL A 49 0.98 -2.67 6.83
CA VAL A 49 1.44 -1.44 6.18
C VAL A 49 2.94 -1.46 5.97
N ALA A 50 3.38 -1.05 4.79
CA ALA A 50 4.77 -0.72 4.49
C ALA A 50 4.84 0.67 3.86
N MET A 51 5.92 1.39 4.15
CA MET A 51 6.11 2.78 3.72
C MET A 51 7.43 2.95 2.99
N THR A 52 7.40 3.72 1.90
CA THR A 52 8.64 4.22 1.29
C THR A 52 9.32 5.25 2.21
N ALA A 53 10.61 5.48 2.02
CA ALA A 53 11.33 6.53 2.76
C ALA A 53 10.69 7.91 2.56
N SER A 54 10.25 8.22 1.34
CA SER A 54 9.55 9.47 1.05
C SER A 54 8.19 9.59 1.73
N ALA A 55 7.45 8.50 1.87
CA ALA A 55 6.16 8.49 2.57
C ALA A 55 6.31 8.90 4.04
N GLN A 56 7.39 8.49 4.68
CA GLN A 56 7.68 8.81 6.09
C GLN A 56 7.93 10.30 6.34
N ARG A 57 8.15 11.08 5.29
CA ARG A 57 8.24 12.55 5.39
C ARG A 57 6.89 13.23 5.50
N PHE A 58 5.81 12.57 5.11
CA PHE A 58 4.43 13.08 5.17
C PHE A 58 3.67 12.53 6.37
N VAL A 59 3.82 11.25 6.66
CA VAL A 59 3.19 10.57 7.80
C VAL A 59 4.22 9.66 8.45
N THR A 60 4.27 9.63 9.77
CA THR A 60 5.22 8.76 10.46
C THR A 60 4.72 7.32 10.53
N PRO A 61 5.61 6.32 10.59
CA PRO A 61 5.23 4.92 10.79
C PRO A 61 4.37 4.70 12.03
N LEU A 62 4.60 5.46 13.09
CA LEU A 62 3.85 5.37 14.35
C LEU A 62 2.35 5.57 14.12
N THR A 63 1.94 6.48 13.23
CA THR A 63 0.53 6.72 12.92
C THR A 63 -0.12 5.45 12.36
N PHE A 64 0.52 4.81 11.40
CA PHE A 64 -0.01 3.57 10.81
C PHE A 64 0.04 2.39 11.78
N GLN A 65 1.06 2.31 12.62
CA GLN A 65 1.13 1.28 13.68
C GLN A 65 -0.03 1.42 14.66
N ALA A 66 -0.35 2.62 15.08
CA ALA A 66 -1.49 2.88 15.97
C ALA A 66 -2.82 2.51 15.31
N LEU A 67 -2.99 2.77 14.02
CA LEU A 67 -4.23 2.50 13.28
C LEU A 67 -4.40 1.01 12.93
N SER A 68 -3.33 0.33 12.53
CA SER A 68 -3.38 -1.08 12.12
C SER A 68 -3.20 -2.06 13.26
N GLY A 69 -2.61 -1.62 14.38
CA GLY A 69 -2.22 -2.47 15.49
C GLY A 69 -1.01 -3.36 15.21
N LYS A 70 -0.27 -3.09 14.13
CA LYS A 70 0.88 -3.88 13.68
C LYS A 70 2.12 -3.03 13.44
N PRO A 71 3.32 -3.61 13.56
CA PRO A 71 4.55 -2.95 13.12
C PRO A 71 4.47 -2.57 11.64
N VAL A 72 5.04 -1.42 11.29
CA VAL A 72 5.07 -0.90 9.93
C VAL A 72 6.42 -1.19 9.29
N GLY A 73 6.41 -1.78 8.10
CA GLY A 73 7.62 -2.03 7.33
C GLY A 73 8.19 -0.75 6.73
N THR A 74 9.47 -0.47 6.99
CA THR A 74 10.14 0.75 6.51
C THR A 74 11.47 0.50 5.81
N SER A 75 12.06 -0.67 6.00
CA SER A 75 13.38 -1.01 5.47
C SER A 75 13.46 -2.48 5.05
N LEU A 76 14.24 -2.77 4.00
CA LEU A 76 14.60 -4.13 3.59
C LEU A 76 15.53 -4.84 4.60
N TRP A 77 16.24 -4.07 5.40
CA TRP A 77 17.39 -4.57 6.13
C TRP A 77 17.15 -4.81 7.62
N GLY A 78 15.89 -4.83 8.04
CA GLY A 78 15.51 -5.21 9.40
C GLY A 78 16.09 -4.29 10.47
N GLU A 79 16.05 -2.97 10.27
CA GLU A 79 16.38 -2.00 11.30
C GLU A 79 15.34 -2.10 12.42
N GLY A 80 15.63 -2.90 13.45
CA GLY A 80 14.72 -3.12 14.58
C GLY A 80 14.59 -4.57 15.01
N GLY A 81 15.33 -5.51 14.41
CA GLY A 81 15.34 -6.92 14.80
C GLY A 81 14.29 -7.77 14.12
N GLU A 82 13.65 -7.27 13.07
CA GLU A 82 12.77 -8.05 12.21
C GLU A 82 13.58 -8.91 11.24
N ASP A 83 13.14 -10.13 11.00
CA ASP A 83 13.74 -11.01 10.01
C ASP A 83 13.49 -10.41 8.60
N PRO A 84 14.55 -10.17 7.78
CA PRO A 84 14.36 -9.73 6.40
C PRO A 84 13.45 -10.64 5.57
N LEU A 85 13.29 -11.90 5.94
CA LEU A 85 12.41 -12.87 5.28
C LEU A 85 10.93 -12.66 5.63
N ASP A 86 10.60 -12.00 6.74
CA ASP A 86 9.21 -11.72 7.12
C ASP A 86 8.50 -10.88 6.07
N HIS A 87 9.23 -10.01 5.38
CA HIS A 87 8.67 -9.17 4.34
C HIS A 87 8.22 -9.96 3.10
N ILE A 88 8.90 -11.03 2.75
CA ILE A 88 8.50 -11.91 1.64
C ILE A 88 7.17 -12.59 1.99
N HIS A 89 7.01 -13.03 3.23
CA HIS A 89 5.76 -13.62 3.69
C HIS A 89 4.59 -12.64 3.61
N TRP A 90 4.81 -11.35 3.89
CA TRP A 90 3.75 -10.34 3.73
C TRP A 90 3.22 -10.27 2.30
N ALA A 91 4.11 -10.32 1.32
CA ALA A 91 3.71 -10.28 -0.09
C ALA A 91 3.00 -11.57 -0.56
N GLN A 92 3.35 -12.70 0.02
CA GLN A 92 2.81 -14.02 -0.36
C GLN A 92 1.51 -14.36 0.36
N ASP A 93 1.36 -13.94 1.63
CA ASP A 93 0.23 -14.29 2.49
C ASP A 93 -0.90 -13.26 2.44
N THR A 94 -0.87 -12.30 1.53
CA THR A 94 -1.91 -11.29 1.37
C THR A 94 -2.94 -11.68 0.32
N ASP A 95 -4.19 -11.26 0.50
CA ASP A 95 -5.26 -11.43 -0.48
C ASP A 95 -5.28 -10.30 -1.52
N LEU A 96 -4.74 -9.13 -1.17
CA LEU A 96 -4.69 -7.95 -2.02
C LEU A 96 -3.50 -7.08 -1.64
N VAL A 97 -2.79 -6.57 -2.63
CA VAL A 97 -1.83 -5.47 -2.46
C VAL A 97 -2.49 -4.17 -2.90
N LEU A 98 -2.49 -3.18 -2.03
CA LEU A 98 -3.00 -1.84 -2.32
C LEU A 98 -1.86 -0.83 -2.27
N VAL A 99 -1.59 -0.16 -3.37
CA VAL A 99 -0.62 0.94 -3.45
C VAL A 99 -1.40 2.26 -3.40
N ALA A 100 -1.39 2.92 -2.26
CA ALA A 100 -2.17 4.14 -2.04
C ALA A 100 -1.51 5.07 -1.00
N PRO A 101 -1.10 6.28 -1.41
CA PRO A 101 -1.07 6.78 -2.78
C PRO A 101 0.03 6.12 -3.60
N ALA A 102 -0.16 6.03 -4.92
CA ALA A 102 0.88 5.62 -5.84
C ALA A 102 1.42 6.87 -6.57
N THR A 103 2.65 7.24 -6.25
CA THR A 103 3.34 8.36 -6.91
C THR A 103 3.81 7.97 -8.30
N ALA A 104 4.06 8.97 -9.15
CA ALA A 104 4.65 8.75 -10.48
C ALA A 104 5.96 7.95 -10.41
N ASN A 105 6.83 8.26 -9.44
CA ASN A 105 8.07 7.52 -9.22
C ASN A 105 7.81 6.04 -8.92
N PHE A 106 6.84 5.75 -8.05
CA PHE A 106 6.55 4.36 -7.69
C PHE A 106 5.90 3.60 -8.83
N LEU A 107 5.01 4.23 -9.60
CA LEU A 107 4.43 3.64 -10.81
C LEU A 107 5.52 3.27 -11.84
N ALA A 108 6.48 4.16 -12.06
CA ALA A 108 7.62 3.90 -12.93
C ALA A 108 8.47 2.72 -12.44
N LYS A 109 8.71 2.60 -11.13
CA LYS A 109 9.39 1.43 -10.55
C LYS A 109 8.62 0.14 -10.81
N MET A 110 7.31 0.14 -10.62
CA MET A 110 6.46 -1.02 -10.90
C MET A 110 6.52 -1.42 -12.38
N ALA A 111 6.42 -0.46 -13.28
CA ALA A 111 6.45 -0.68 -14.72
C ALA A 111 7.78 -1.29 -15.20
N HIS A 112 8.89 -0.92 -14.57
CA HIS A 112 10.24 -1.38 -14.93
C HIS A 112 10.77 -2.53 -14.06
N GLY A 113 9.98 -3.03 -13.12
CA GLY A 113 10.39 -4.12 -12.25
C GLY A 113 11.54 -3.76 -11.30
N LEU A 114 11.65 -2.49 -10.89
CA LEU A 114 12.67 -2.05 -9.94
C LEU A 114 12.27 -2.46 -8.52
N ALA A 115 13.21 -3.05 -7.80
CA ALA A 115 13.01 -3.56 -6.44
C ALA A 115 14.16 -3.08 -5.54
N ASP A 116 14.31 -1.77 -5.42
CA ASP A 116 15.40 -1.09 -4.72
C ASP A 116 15.07 -0.66 -3.28
N ASP A 117 13.81 -0.79 -2.88
CA ASP A 117 13.36 -0.56 -1.52
C ASP A 117 12.37 -1.65 -1.06
N LEU A 118 11.91 -1.59 0.18
CA LEU A 118 10.96 -2.57 0.72
C LEU A 118 9.66 -2.60 -0.09
N CYS A 119 9.03 -1.47 -0.35
CA CYS A 119 7.75 -1.41 -1.05
C CYS A 119 7.84 -1.95 -2.48
N SER A 120 8.86 -1.57 -3.24
CA SER A 120 9.07 -2.06 -4.59
C SER A 120 9.42 -3.55 -4.63
N THR A 121 10.13 -4.05 -3.63
CA THR A 121 10.40 -5.48 -3.45
C THR A 121 9.11 -6.25 -3.15
N LEU A 122 8.28 -5.76 -2.24
CA LEU A 122 7.01 -6.39 -1.88
C LEU A 122 6.05 -6.48 -3.08
N VAL A 123 5.93 -5.41 -3.87
CA VAL A 123 5.05 -5.42 -5.06
C VAL A 123 5.57 -6.38 -6.13
N THR A 124 6.88 -6.50 -6.25
CA THR A 124 7.52 -7.43 -7.22
C THR A 124 7.34 -8.89 -6.79
N ALA A 125 7.35 -9.16 -5.49
CA ALA A 125 7.19 -10.50 -4.92
C ALA A 125 5.71 -10.91 -4.73
N ALA A 126 4.77 -10.00 -4.93
CA ALA A 126 3.35 -10.26 -4.68
C ALA A 126 2.75 -11.25 -5.69
N THR A 127 1.99 -12.20 -5.18
CA THR A 127 1.19 -13.16 -5.97
C THR A 127 -0.29 -12.78 -6.02
N ALA A 128 -0.74 -11.93 -5.10
CA ALA A 128 -2.10 -11.42 -5.03
C ALA A 128 -2.36 -10.31 -6.07
N PRO A 129 -3.61 -10.03 -6.40
CA PRO A 129 -3.98 -8.88 -7.21
C PRO A 129 -3.44 -7.57 -6.61
N ILE A 130 -3.01 -6.66 -7.47
CA ILE A 130 -2.50 -5.34 -7.08
C ILE A 130 -3.48 -4.28 -7.54
N VAL A 131 -3.95 -3.47 -6.60
CA VAL A 131 -4.77 -2.28 -6.86
C VAL A 131 -3.91 -1.05 -6.62
N VAL A 132 -3.96 -0.12 -7.54
CA VAL A 132 -3.13 1.08 -7.53
C VAL A 132 -4.02 2.32 -7.51
N ALA A 133 -3.75 3.24 -6.61
CA ALA A 133 -4.42 4.54 -6.50
C ALA A 133 -3.44 5.67 -6.86
N PRO A 134 -3.29 6.02 -8.14
CA PRO A 134 -2.39 7.09 -8.57
C PRO A 134 -2.77 8.42 -7.94
N ALA A 135 -1.77 9.15 -7.47
CA ALA A 135 -1.93 10.50 -6.94
C ALA A 135 -0.72 11.34 -7.29
N MET A 136 -0.93 12.35 -8.11
CA MET A 136 0.12 13.25 -8.58
C MET A 136 -0.47 14.54 -9.12
N ASN A 137 0.38 15.50 -9.39
CA ASN A 137 0.00 16.72 -10.10
C ASN A 137 -0.55 16.39 -11.49
N ASP A 138 -1.51 17.16 -11.97
CA ASP A 138 -2.18 16.96 -13.27
C ASP A 138 -1.19 16.96 -14.46
N GLN A 139 -0.18 17.83 -14.43
CA GLN A 139 0.84 17.87 -15.47
C GLN A 139 1.74 16.61 -15.45
N MET A 140 2.02 16.07 -14.26
CA MET A 140 2.73 14.80 -14.14
C MET A 140 1.91 13.67 -14.73
N TRP A 141 0.61 13.63 -14.42
CA TRP A 141 -0.30 12.60 -14.95
C TRP A 141 -0.37 12.65 -16.48
N ARG A 142 -0.42 13.84 -17.07
CA ARG A 142 -0.49 14.04 -18.54
C ARG A 142 0.84 13.84 -19.26
N ASN A 143 1.94 13.72 -18.54
CA ASN A 143 3.24 13.46 -19.15
C ASN A 143 3.21 12.09 -19.86
N PRO A 144 3.59 12.01 -21.17
CA PRO A 144 3.53 10.78 -21.95
C PRO A 144 4.10 9.55 -21.26
N PRO A 145 5.28 9.58 -20.61
CA PRO A 145 5.81 8.44 -19.88
C PRO A 145 4.93 7.93 -18.71
N GLN A 146 3.95 8.70 -18.25
CA GLN A 146 3.02 8.28 -17.21
C GLN A 146 1.75 7.65 -17.79
N GLN A 147 1.53 7.77 -19.07
CA GLN A 147 0.36 7.22 -19.78
C GLN A 147 0.65 5.86 -20.43
N ASP A 148 1.91 5.53 -20.63
CA ASP A 148 2.39 4.27 -21.20
C ASP A 148 2.48 3.17 -20.14
#